data_7a31fcc72c4a06b9758f7a1b97081282
#
_entry.id   7a31fcc72c4a06b9758f7a1b97081282
#
_cell.length_a   1.000
_cell.length_b   1.000
_cell.length_c   1.000
_cell.angle_alpha   90.00
_cell.angle_beta   90.00
_cell.angle_gamma   90.00
#
_symmetry.space_group_name_H-M   'P 1'
#
loop_
_entity.id
_entity.type
_entity.pdbx_description
1 polymer ?
#
loop_
_entity_poly.entity_id
_entity_poly.type
_entity_poly.pdbx_seq_one_letter_code
_entity_poly.pdbx_strand_id
1 'polypeptide(L)'
;MANIIEITDFSAPELDIYARLTENQLLCRADPSQALFIAESPLVIGRALDAGCVPVSALIETKHIEGKASDLLRRCGDIPVYTAPLEVLAKLTGFHLTRGMLCAMRRPPLADPAAVLRGATRVAVLEGIVDHTNVGAIFRSAAALGIDAVLVTPTCCDPFYRRAVRVSMGTVFQVPWARIGEDAADWPQKGVERLHALGFRTAAMALTDNSVRIDDAQLAAEPRLAIVLGTEDRKSVV
;
A
#
# COMPACT_ATOMS: atom_id res chain seq x y z
N MET A 1 11.34 -22.32 14.20
CA MET A 1 12.53 -21.42 14.11
C MET A 1 12.65 -21.00 12.65
N ALA A 2 13.01 -19.75 12.37
CA ALA A 2 13.18 -19.29 10.98
C ALA A 2 14.22 -20.18 10.26
N ASN A 3 13.90 -20.61 9.04
CA ASN A 3 14.80 -21.41 8.20
C ASN A 3 15.81 -20.48 7.53
N ILE A 4 16.99 -20.30 8.11
CA ILE A 4 18.03 -19.39 7.62
C ILE A 4 18.83 -20.09 6.52
N ILE A 5 18.88 -19.47 5.34
CA ILE A 5 19.52 -19.98 4.13
C ILE A 5 20.53 -18.94 3.64
N GLU A 6 21.81 -19.28 3.65
CA GLU A 6 22.85 -18.43 3.08
C GLU A 6 22.80 -18.46 1.55
N ILE A 7 22.86 -17.29 0.93
CA ILE A 7 22.80 -17.15 -0.53
C ILE A 7 24.18 -17.47 -1.09
N THR A 8 24.26 -18.58 -1.82
CA THR A 8 25.46 -19.03 -2.55
C THR A 8 25.30 -18.95 -4.07
N ASP A 9 24.05 -18.98 -4.54
CA ASP A 9 23.69 -18.88 -5.96
C ASP A 9 22.68 -17.74 -6.19
N PHE A 10 23.09 -16.72 -6.95
CA PHE A 10 22.20 -15.62 -7.30
C PHE A 10 21.13 -15.98 -8.33
N SER A 11 21.31 -17.08 -9.08
CA SER A 11 20.36 -17.53 -10.09
C SER A 11 19.24 -18.38 -9.52
N ALA A 12 19.27 -18.67 -8.22
CA ALA A 12 18.24 -19.46 -7.55
C ALA A 12 16.83 -18.84 -7.76
N PRO A 13 15.85 -19.62 -8.26
CA PRO A 13 14.51 -19.11 -8.59
C PRO A 13 13.78 -18.49 -7.40
N GLU A 14 14.07 -18.94 -6.19
CA GLU A 14 13.49 -18.44 -4.94
C GLU A 14 13.83 -16.97 -4.67
N LEU A 15 14.91 -16.47 -5.27
CA LEU A 15 15.35 -15.08 -5.16
C LEU A 15 14.71 -14.15 -6.19
N ASP A 16 14.02 -14.69 -7.21
CA ASP A 16 13.39 -13.93 -8.29
C ASP A 16 12.42 -12.87 -7.74
N ILE A 17 11.70 -13.22 -6.72
CA ILE A 17 10.74 -12.34 -6.03
C ILE A 17 11.37 -11.02 -5.55
N TYR A 18 12.66 -11.02 -5.22
CA TYR A 18 13.39 -9.85 -4.74
C TYR A 18 14.20 -9.13 -5.82
N ALA A 19 14.57 -9.84 -6.88
CA ALA A 19 15.57 -9.40 -7.84
C ALA A 19 15.04 -9.21 -9.27
N ARG A 20 14.13 -10.08 -9.72
CA ARG A 20 13.77 -10.20 -11.13
C ARG A 20 12.29 -10.00 -11.44
N LEU A 21 11.39 -10.30 -10.50
CA LEU A 21 9.95 -10.13 -10.73
C LEU A 21 9.57 -8.65 -10.66
N THR A 22 8.82 -8.22 -11.66
CA THR A 22 8.19 -6.90 -11.68
C THR A 22 6.97 -6.87 -10.76
N GLU A 23 6.51 -5.68 -10.37
CA GLU A 23 5.29 -5.50 -9.57
C GLU A 23 4.05 -6.15 -10.23
N ASN A 24 3.96 -6.11 -11.56
CA ASN A 24 2.86 -6.76 -12.29
C ASN A 24 2.92 -8.28 -12.22
N GLN A 25 4.12 -8.86 -12.19
CA GLN A 25 4.30 -10.31 -12.00
C GLN A 25 3.99 -10.71 -10.56
N LEU A 26 4.40 -9.91 -9.57
CA LEU A 26 4.05 -10.12 -8.16
C LEU A 26 2.55 -10.04 -7.92
N LEU A 27 1.82 -9.18 -8.65
CA LEU A 27 0.37 -9.07 -8.57
C LEU A 27 -0.36 -10.34 -9.00
N CYS A 28 0.28 -11.18 -9.83
CA CYS A 28 -0.24 -12.48 -10.29
C CYS A 28 -1.73 -12.46 -10.70
N ARG A 29 -2.07 -11.61 -11.69
CA ARG A 29 -3.48 -11.38 -12.10
C ARG A 29 -4.21 -12.66 -12.54
N ALA A 30 -3.46 -13.67 -13.03
CA ALA A 30 -4.02 -14.95 -13.44
C ALA A 30 -4.50 -15.80 -12.24
N ASP A 31 -3.82 -15.66 -11.10
CA ASP A 31 -4.19 -16.31 -9.84
C ASP A 31 -3.96 -15.36 -8.66
N PRO A 32 -4.96 -14.54 -8.30
CA PRO A 32 -4.84 -13.58 -7.21
C PRO A 32 -4.50 -14.20 -5.85
N SER A 33 -4.75 -15.51 -5.65
CA SER A 33 -4.37 -16.20 -4.42
C SER A 33 -2.86 -16.34 -4.25
N GLN A 34 -2.11 -16.26 -5.35
CA GLN A 34 -0.65 -16.26 -5.37
C GLN A 34 -0.04 -14.86 -5.35
N ALA A 35 -0.87 -13.82 -5.40
CA ALA A 35 -0.40 -12.44 -5.44
C ALA A 35 0.43 -12.08 -4.20
N LEU A 36 1.54 -11.38 -4.45
CA LEU A 36 2.51 -11.00 -3.43
C LEU A 36 2.76 -9.49 -3.45
N PHE A 37 3.32 -9.00 -2.38
CA PHE A 37 3.93 -7.68 -2.29
C PHE A 37 5.21 -7.75 -1.47
N ILE A 38 6.08 -6.74 -1.62
CA ILE A 38 7.34 -6.64 -0.88
C ILE A 38 7.22 -5.54 0.18
N ALA A 39 7.32 -5.92 1.44
CA ALA A 39 7.50 -5.01 2.56
C ALA A 39 8.99 -4.75 2.81
N GLU A 40 9.38 -3.48 2.93
CA GLU A 40 10.76 -3.07 3.15
C GLU A 40 10.92 -2.36 4.49
N SER A 41 11.81 -2.82 5.31
CA SER A 41 12.18 -2.41 6.66
C SER A 41 11.43 -3.12 7.79
N PRO A 42 12.06 -3.30 8.95
CA PRO A 42 11.43 -3.94 10.12
C PRO A 42 10.12 -3.27 10.54
N LEU A 43 10.03 -1.93 10.48
CA LEU A 43 8.82 -1.19 10.84
C LEU A 43 7.65 -1.52 9.91
N VAL A 44 7.88 -1.50 8.60
CA VAL A 44 6.84 -1.76 7.60
C VAL A 44 6.38 -3.21 7.67
N ILE A 45 7.33 -4.15 7.81
CA ILE A 45 7.03 -5.58 7.97
C ILE A 45 6.22 -5.82 9.24
N GLY A 46 6.60 -5.18 10.36
CA GLY A 46 5.85 -5.25 11.61
C GLY A 46 4.40 -4.79 11.46
N ARG A 47 4.16 -3.65 10.80
CA ARG A 47 2.82 -3.14 10.52
C ARG A 47 2.00 -4.06 9.61
N ALA A 48 2.64 -4.67 8.62
CA ALA A 48 1.98 -5.66 7.76
C ALA A 48 1.56 -6.91 8.56
N LEU A 49 2.44 -7.41 9.43
CA LEU A 49 2.12 -8.54 10.33
C LEU A 49 1.00 -8.18 11.33
N ASP A 50 1.01 -6.96 11.88
CA ASP A 50 -0.06 -6.47 12.77
C ASP A 50 -1.42 -6.40 12.06
N ALA A 51 -1.41 -6.15 10.75
CA ALA A 51 -2.59 -6.17 9.89
C ALA A 51 -2.99 -7.58 9.40
N GLY A 52 -2.30 -8.63 9.85
CA GLY A 52 -2.60 -10.01 9.49
C GLY A 52 -2.05 -10.46 8.12
N CYS A 53 -1.13 -9.70 7.50
CA CYS A 53 -0.50 -10.14 6.27
C CYS A 53 0.39 -11.36 6.53
N VAL A 54 0.33 -12.35 5.62
CA VAL A 54 1.03 -13.62 5.75
C VAL A 54 2.40 -13.55 5.07
N PRO A 55 3.51 -13.69 5.79
CA PRO A 55 4.84 -13.72 5.21
C PRO A 55 5.08 -15.03 4.44
N VAL A 56 5.86 -14.95 3.36
CA VAL A 56 6.22 -16.08 2.49
C VAL A 56 7.71 -16.36 2.56
N SER A 57 8.52 -15.32 2.52
CA SER A 57 9.98 -15.42 2.69
C SER A 57 10.54 -14.07 3.13
N ALA A 58 11.78 -14.05 3.61
CA ALA A 58 12.49 -12.83 3.96
C ALA A 58 13.88 -12.80 3.32
N LEU A 59 14.38 -11.59 3.06
CA LEU A 59 15.74 -11.32 2.62
C LEU A 59 16.37 -10.32 3.59
N ILE A 60 17.48 -10.69 4.23
CA ILE A 60 18.08 -9.90 5.31
C ILE A 60 19.60 -9.92 5.25
N GLU A 61 20.23 -8.81 5.62
CA GLU A 61 21.67 -8.76 5.82
C GLU A 61 22.07 -9.62 7.05
N THR A 62 23.12 -10.44 6.91
CA THR A 62 23.56 -11.41 7.91
C THR A 62 23.74 -10.80 9.31
N LYS A 63 24.29 -9.59 9.41
CA LYS A 63 24.53 -8.91 10.71
C LYS A 63 23.25 -8.55 11.48
N HIS A 64 22.08 -8.55 10.85
CA HIS A 64 20.83 -8.16 11.48
C HIS A 64 20.02 -9.35 12.02
N ILE A 65 20.40 -10.58 11.71
CA ILE A 65 19.66 -11.80 12.09
C ILE A 65 19.55 -11.93 13.61
N GLU A 66 20.67 -11.77 14.32
CA GLU A 66 20.74 -11.95 15.78
C GLU A 66 20.40 -10.67 16.57
N GLY A 67 20.07 -9.58 15.88
CA GLY A 67 19.82 -8.27 16.47
C GLY A 67 18.33 -7.88 16.51
N LYS A 68 18.08 -6.64 16.14
CA LYS A 68 16.73 -6.02 16.15
C LYS A 68 15.70 -6.76 15.28
N ALA A 69 16.14 -7.58 14.32
CA ALA A 69 15.25 -8.33 13.45
C ALA A 69 14.85 -9.71 14.01
N SER A 70 15.51 -10.22 15.06
CA SER A 70 15.24 -11.56 15.59
C SER A 70 13.79 -11.74 16.04
N ASP A 71 13.23 -10.74 16.73
CA ASP A 71 11.85 -10.77 17.19
C ASP A 71 10.86 -10.74 16.02
N LEU A 72 11.17 -9.95 15.01
CA LEU A 72 10.37 -9.85 13.80
C LEU A 72 10.41 -11.17 13.01
N LEU A 73 11.57 -11.78 12.86
CA LEU A 73 11.73 -13.09 12.22
C LEU A 73 10.94 -14.18 12.96
N ARG A 74 10.92 -14.16 14.28
CA ARG A 74 10.06 -15.08 15.07
C ARG A 74 8.57 -14.88 14.78
N ARG A 75 8.12 -13.63 14.61
CA ARG A 75 6.74 -13.32 14.23
C ARG A 75 6.40 -13.78 12.82
N CYS A 76 7.38 -13.82 11.92
CA CYS A 76 7.19 -14.35 10.57
C CYS A 76 6.96 -15.87 10.52
N GLY A 77 7.27 -16.61 11.61
CA GLY A 77 7.08 -18.05 11.68
C GLY A 77 8.15 -18.85 10.93
N ASP A 78 7.77 -20.02 10.44
CA ASP A 78 8.68 -20.95 9.76
C ASP A 78 8.70 -20.70 8.24
N ILE A 79 9.34 -19.59 7.85
CA ILE A 79 9.52 -19.21 6.45
C ILE A 79 11.01 -19.26 6.07
N PRO A 80 11.36 -19.43 4.78
CA PRO A 80 12.72 -19.24 4.30
C PRO A 80 13.22 -17.81 4.57
N VAL A 81 14.39 -17.70 5.18
CA VAL A 81 15.09 -16.43 5.44
C VAL A 81 16.41 -16.44 4.70
N TYR A 82 16.44 -15.81 3.55
CA TYR A 82 17.65 -15.70 2.73
C TYR A 82 18.57 -14.63 3.31
N THR A 83 19.84 -14.95 3.42
CA THR A 83 20.84 -14.04 4.02
C THR A 83 22.13 -13.98 3.25
N ALA A 84 22.75 -12.81 3.25
CA ALA A 84 24.10 -12.57 2.75
C ALA A 84 24.65 -11.25 3.30
N PRO A 85 25.96 -10.97 3.13
CA PRO A 85 26.52 -9.64 3.36
C PRO A 85 25.86 -8.56 2.49
N LEU A 86 25.85 -7.30 2.96
CA LEU A 86 25.17 -6.18 2.29
C LEU A 86 25.59 -6.01 0.82
N GLU A 87 26.88 -6.16 0.53
CA GLU A 87 27.41 -6.01 -0.83
C GLU A 87 26.85 -7.07 -1.80
N VAL A 88 26.64 -8.28 -1.28
CA VAL A 88 26.07 -9.40 -2.01
C VAL A 88 24.59 -9.13 -2.27
N LEU A 89 23.84 -8.69 -1.25
CA LEU A 89 22.44 -8.31 -1.38
C LEU A 89 22.24 -7.14 -2.34
N ALA A 90 23.13 -6.15 -2.33
CA ALA A 90 23.07 -5.01 -3.25
C ALA A 90 23.25 -5.44 -4.72
N LYS A 91 24.14 -6.41 -4.98
CA LYS A 91 24.32 -7.00 -6.32
C LYS A 91 23.08 -7.77 -6.76
N LEU A 92 22.46 -8.52 -5.85
CA LEU A 92 21.25 -9.29 -6.14
C LEU A 92 20.05 -8.40 -6.47
N THR A 93 19.80 -7.39 -5.64
CA THR A 93 18.59 -6.56 -5.75
C THR A 93 18.75 -5.35 -6.67
N GLY A 94 19.99 -5.03 -7.07
CA GLY A 94 20.29 -3.83 -7.86
C GLY A 94 20.28 -2.52 -7.07
N PHE A 95 20.09 -2.55 -5.74
CA PHE A 95 20.13 -1.38 -4.86
C PHE A 95 20.60 -1.76 -3.45
N HIS A 96 21.10 -0.77 -2.71
CA HIS A 96 21.48 -1.00 -1.31
C HIS A 96 20.25 -1.16 -0.40
N LEU A 97 20.20 -2.25 0.35
CA LEU A 97 19.19 -2.47 1.40
C LEU A 97 19.47 -1.54 2.60
N THR A 98 19.21 -0.26 2.45
CA THR A 98 19.49 0.75 3.48
C THR A 98 18.73 0.50 4.79
N ARG A 99 17.67 -0.30 4.76
CA ARG A 99 16.83 -0.64 5.92
C ARG A 99 16.97 -2.10 6.35
N GLY A 100 17.91 -2.82 5.78
CA GLY A 100 18.42 -4.12 6.23
C GLY A 100 17.55 -5.34 5.98
N MET A 101 16.25 -5.20 5.63
CA MET A 101 15.36 -6.35 5.48
C MET A 101 14.24 -6.10 4.46
N LEU A 102 13.96 -7.11 3.63
CA LEU A 102 12.77 -7.25 2.80
C LEU A 102 11.97 -8.47 3.25
N CYS A 103 10.66 -8.42 3.09
CA CYS A 103 9.79 -9.57 3.30
C CYS A 103 8.78 -9.64 2.16
N ALA A 104 8.72 -10.79 1.49
CA ALA A 104 7.65 -11.11 0.56
C ALA A 104 6.45 -11.62 1.35
N MET A 105 5.29 -11.04 1.10
CA MET A 105 4.07 -11.34 1.83
C MET A 105 2.91 -11.58 0.86
N ARG A 106 1.97 -12.44 1.25
CA ARG A 106 0.71 -12.63 0.50
C ARG A 106 -0.09 -11.34 0.52
N ARG A 107 -0.65 -10.99 -0.63
CA ARG A 107 -1.60 -9.88 -0.71
C ARG A 107 -2.90 -10.28 -0.01
N PRO A 108 -3.43 -9.44 0.87
CA PRO A 108 -4.77 -9.67 1.40
C PRO A 108 -5.81 -9.52 0.26
N PRO A 109 -6.96 -10.20 0.35
CA PRO A 109 -8.05 -9.96 -0.59
C PRO A 109 -8.48 -8.49 -0.54
N LEU A 110 -8.92 -7.95 -1.68
CA LEU A 110 -9.44 -6.59 -1.73
C LEU A 110 -10.72 -6.48 -0.88
N ALA A 111 -10.76 -5.46 -0.05
CA ALA A 111 -11.93 -5.21 0.79
C ALA A 111 -13.10 -4.64 -0.06
N ASP A 112 -14.33 -4.95 0.34
CA ASP A 112 -15.50 -4.31 -0.24
C ASP A 112 -15.60 -2.83 0.22
N PRO A 113 -15.81 -1.87 -0.70
CA PRO A 113 -15.97 -0.47 -0.35
C PRO A 113 -17.04 -0.19 0.70
N ALA A 114 -18.18 -0.89 0.64
CA ALA A 114 -19.25 -0.68 1.63
C ALA A 114 -18.83 -1.14 3.02
N ALA A 115 -18.03 -2.21 3.12
CA ALA A 115 -17.48 -2.68 4.40
C ALA A 115 -16.47 -1.69 4.97
N VAL A 116 -15.56 -1.17 4.13
CA VAL A 116 -14.53 -0.18 4.52
C VAL A 116 -15.16 1.15 4.96
N LEU A 117 -16.26 1.55 4.33
CA LEU A 117 -16.95 2.81 4.62
C LEU A 117 -17.94 2.71 5.79
N ARG A 118 -18.12 1.54 6.38
CA ARG A 118 -19.02 1.36 7.51
C ARG A 118 -18.54 2.14 8.73
N GLY A 119 -19.34 3.14 9.15
CA GLY A 119 -18.97 4.02 10.26
C GLY A 119 -17.98 5.13 9.92
N ALA A 120 -17.43 5.15 8.70
CA ALA A 120 -16.52 6.20 8.27
C ALA A 120 -17.26 7.54 8.13
N THR A 121 -16.61 8.63 8.52
CA THR A 121 -17.11 10.01 8.43
C THR A 121 -16.23 10.88 7.55
N ARG A 122 -14.94 10.59 7.50
CA ARG A 122 -13.94 11.32 6.69
C ARG A 122 -13.17 10.34 5.82
N VAL A 123 -13.31 10.48 4.51
CA VAL A 123 -12.77 9.56 3.51
C VAL A 123 -11.94 10.33 2.49
N ALA A 124 -10.77 9.81 2.12
CA ALA A 124 -10.01 10.31 0.98
C ALA A 124 -10.27 9.41 -0.24
N VAL A 125 -10.53 10.01 -1.39
CA VAL A 125 -10.68 9.31 -2.67
C VAL A 125 -9.52 9.70 -3.56
N LEU A 126 -8.71 8.74 -3.98
CA LEU A 126 -7.58 8.93 -4.89
C LEU A 126 -8.08 8.77 -6.32
N GLU A 127 -8.09 9.87 -7.08
CA GLU A 127 -8.56 9.89 -8.46
C GLU A 127 -7.39 9.90 -9.45
N GLY A 128 -7.15 8.77 -10.11
CA GLY A 128 -6.17 8.67 -11.19
C GLY A 128 -4.71 8.91 -10.77
N ILE A 129 -4.36 8.75 -9.50
CA ILE A 129 -3.00 8.94 -9.00
C ILE A 129 -2.12 7.79 -9.49
N VAL A 130 -1.24 8.04 -10.44
CA VAL A 130 -0.37 7.02 -11.06
C VAL A 130 1.03 6.95 -10.44
N ASP A 131 1.47 7.98 -9.71
CA ASP A 131 2.75 7.95 -9.00
C ASP A 131 2.60 7.23 -7.65
N HIS A 132 3.34 6.13 -7.52
CA HIS A 132 3.39 5.32 -6.30
C HIS A 132 3.86 6.11 -5.07
N THR A 133 4.71 7.14 -5.28
CA THR A 133 5.19 8.01 -4.20
C THR A 133 4.04 8.85 -3.66
N ASN A 134 3.21 9.41 -4.54
CA ASN A 134 2.06 10.21 -4.15
C ASN A 134 1.02 9.36 -3.42
N VAL A 135 0.72 8.14 -3.92
CA VAL A 135 -0.17 7.21 -3.21
C VAL A 135 0.37 6.92 -1.82
N GLY A 136 1.65 6.57 -1.67
CA GLY A 136 2.26 6.31 -0.37
C GLY A 136 2.22 7.52 0.56
N ALA A 137 2.47 8.72 0.05
CA ALA A 137 2.42 9.98 0.82
C ALA A 137 1.00 10.30 1.30
N ILE A 138 -0.02 10.07 0.45
CA ILE A 138 -1.42 10.26 0.81
C ILE A 138 -1.83 9.31 1.93
N PHE A 139 -1.48 8.02 1.86
CA PHE A 139 -1.76 7.08 2.96
C PHE A 139 -1.09 7.49 4.26
N ARG A 140 0.14 8.00 4.20
CA ARG A 140 0.83 8.51 5.37
C ARG A 140 0.16 9.73 5.97
N SER A 141 -0.28 10.67 5.13
CA SER A 141 -1.04 11.86 5.56
C SER A 141 -2.41 11.49 6.10
N ALA A 142 -3.12 10.56 5.44
CA ALA A 142 -4.42 10.05 5.87
C ALA A 142 -4.33 9.46 7.29
N ALA A 143 -3.33 8.64 7.56
CA ALA A 143 -3.09 8.09 8.91
C ALA A 143 -2.82 9.19 9.94
N ALA A 144 -2.01 10.20 9.58
CA ALA A 144 -1.65 11.29 10.50
C ALA A 144 -2.83 12.23 10.81
N LEU A 145 -3.72 12.41 9.83
CA LEU A 145 -4.89 13.30 9.95
C LEU A 145 -6.16 12.59 10.46
N GLY A 146 -6.08 11.29 10.75
CA GLY A 146 -7.22 10.53 11.24
C GLY A 146 -8.32 10.31 10.20
N ILE A 147 -7.96 10.17 8.91
CA ILE A 147 -8.89 9.77 7.86
C ILE A 147 -9.32 8.32 8.10
N ASP A 148 -10.64 8.09 8.12
CA ASP A 148 -11.22 6.79 8.48
C ASP A 148 -10.98 5.72 7.40
N ALA A 149 -10.97 6.13 6.11
CA ALA A 149 -10.79 5.23 4.99
C ALA A 149 -10.22 5.92 3.76
N VAL A 150 -9.56 5.14 2.90
CA VAL A 150 -9.10 5.59 1.58
C VAL A 150 -9.78 4.77 0.49
N LEU A 151 -10.33 5.44 -0.52
CA LEU A 151 -10.84 4.81 -1.73
C LEU A 151 -9.90 5.10 -2.90
N VAL A 152 -9.68 4.08 -3.72
CA VAL A 152 -8.75 4.14 -4.85
C VAL A 152 -9.52 3.87 -6.14
N THR A 153 -9.53 4.84 -7.08
CA THR A 153 -10.20 4.65 -8.37
C THR A 153 -9.46 3.64 -9.27
N PRO A 154 -10.10 3.04 -10.27
CA PRO A 154 -9.50 1.99 -11.09
C PRO A 154 -8.23 2.41 -11.83
N THR A 155 -8.08 3.70 -12.14
CA THR A 155 -6.93 4.26 -12.87
C THR A 155 -5.74 4.60 -11.98
N CYS A 156 -5.89 4.51 -10.66
CA CYS A 156 -4.78 4.69 -9.72
C CYS A 156 -3.79 3.51 -9.73
N CYS A 157 -2.55 3.81 -9.42
CA CYS A 157 -1.59 2.76 -9.12
C CYS A 157 -1.97 2.00 -7.84
N ASP A 158 -1.42 0.81 -7.71
CA ASP A 158 -1.76 -0.09 -6.60
C ASP A 158 -1.06 0.35 -5.30
N PRO A 159 -1.79 0.50 -4.17
CA PRO A 159 -1.21 0.87 -2.89
C PRO A 159 -0.21 -0.17 -2.33
N PHE A 160 -0.29 -1.44 -2.76
CA PHE A 160 0.65 -2.48 -2.35
C PHE A 160 1.90 -2.59 -3.22
N TYR A 161 2.09 -1.72 -4.21
CA TYR A 161 3.37 -1.65 -4.89
C TYR A 161 4.47 -1.25 -3.90
N ARG A 162 5.61 -1.91 -4.00
CA ARG A 162 6.74 -1.77 -3.07
C ARG A 162 7.06 -0.31 -2.74
N ARG A 163 7.08 0.58 -3.75
CA ARG A 163 7.38 1.99 -3.54
C ARG A 163 6.31 2.70 -2.70
N ALA A 164 5.02 2.43 -2.94
CA ALA A 164 3.92 3.00 -2.17
C ALA A 164 3.95 2.48 -0.72
N VAL A 165 4.13 1.18 -0.53
CA VAL A 165 4.30 0.55 0.80
C VAL A 165 5.45 1.19 1.57
N ARG A 166 6.59 1.40 0.92
CA ARG A 166 7.78 2.02 1.54
C ARG A 166 7.56 3.48 1.90
N VAL A 167 7.01 4.28 0.99
CA VAL A 167 6.77 5.72 1.20
C VAL A 167 5.71 5.95 2.27
N SER A 168 4.66 5.13 2.29
CA SER A 168 3.65 5.17 3.34
C SER A 168 4.20 4.80 4.72
N MET A 169 5.43 4.29 4.80
CA MET A 169 5.97 3.72 6.04
C MET A 169 5.09 2.58 6.60
N GLY A 170 4.30 1.92 5.74
CA GLY A 170 3.37 0.86 6.12
C GLY A 170 2.01 1.35 6.64
N THR A 171 1.68 2.64 6.56
CA THR A 171 0.33 3.11 6.92
C THR A 171 -0.75 2.60 5.97
N VAL A 172 -0.39 2.13 4.79
CA VAL A 172 -1.28 1.40 3.88
C VAL A 172 -1.90 0.15 4.51
N PHE A 173 -1.30 -0.40 5.56
CA PHE A 173 -1.83 -1.52 6.34
C PHE A 173 -2.65 -1.07 7.55
N GLN A 174 -2.61 0.21 7.90
CA GLN A 174 -3.26 0.77 9.09
C GLN A 174 -4.54 1.53 8.75
N VAL A 175 -4.58 2.20 7.60
CA VAL A 175 -5.77 2.90 7.11
C VAL A 175 -6.56 1.94 6.23
N PRO A 176 -7.82 1.61 6.57
CA PRO A 176 -8.68 0.78 5.73
C PRO A 176 -8.81 1.38 4.33
N TRP A 177 -8.74 0.55 3.30
CA TRP A 177 -8.92 1.03 1.94
C TRP A 177 -9.58 -0.01 1.02
N ALA A 178 -10.22 0.47 -0.03
CA ALA A 178 -10.83 -0.36 -1.06
C ALA A 178 -10.74 0.32 -2.44
N ARG A 179 -10.94 -0.46 -3.52
CA ARG A 179 -11.15 0.10 -4.85
C ARG A 179 -12.61 0.51 -5.01
N ILE A 180 -12.84 1.71 -5.57
CA ILE A 180 -14.18 2.17 -5.93
C ILE A 180 -14.35 2.11 -7.45
N GLY A 181 -15.10 1.13 -7.94
CA GLY A 181 -15.24 0.77 -9.35
C GLY A 181 -14.28 -0.36 -9.76
N GLU A 182 -14.64 -1.06 -10.83
CA GLU A 182 -13.85 -2.14 -11.43
C GLU A 182 -13.11 -1.64 -12.68
N ASP A 183 -13.79 -0.85 -13.50
CA ASP A 183 -13.28 -0.28 -14.73
C ASP A 183 -13.11 1.23 -14.67
N ALA A 184 -12.26 1.78 -15.55
CA ALA A 184 -12.04 3.22 -15.65
C ALA A 184 -13.32 4.00 -15.92
N ALA A 185 -14.30 3.42 -16.63
CA ALA A 185 -15.60 4.03 -16.93
C ALA A 185 -16.54 4.12 -15.70
N ASP A 186 -16.22 3.45 -14.60
CA ASP A 186 -17.03 3.53 -13.38
C ASP A 186 -16.77 4.83 -12.58
N TRP A 187 -15.71 5.53 -12.93
CA TRP A 187 -15.38 6.81 -12.30
C TRP A 187 -15.38 7.95 -13.35
N PRO A 188 -15.94 9.15 -13.04
CA PRO A 188 -16.44 9.53 -11.71
C PRO A 188 -17.90 9.14 -11.42
N GLN A 189 -18.75 9.01 -12.45
CA GLN A 189 -20.20 9.03 -12.28
C GLN A 189 -20.72 7.96 -11.32
N LYS A 190 -20.51 6.69 -11.63
CA LYS A 190 -20.99 5.60 -10.77
C LYS A 190 -20.33 5.60 -9.38
N GLY A 191 -19.07 5.98 -9.31
CA GLY A 191 -18.35 6.07 -8.05
C GLY A 191 -18.91 7.14 -7.12
N VAL A 192 -19.21 8.32 -7.67
CA VAL A 192 -19.82 9.44 -6.93
C VAL A 192 -21.25 9.11 -6.52
N GLU A 193 -22.05 8.55 -7.43
CA GLU A 193 -23.42 8.09 -7.11
C GLU A 193 -23.41 7.07 -5.96
N ARG A 194 -22.45 6.14 -5.97
CA ARG A 194 -22.29 5.16 -4.88
C ARG A 194 -21.94 5.82 -3.55
N LEU A 195 -21.05 6.83 -3.56
CA LEU A 195 -20.71 7.59 -2.35
C LEU A 195 -21.93 8.36 -1.81
N HIS A 196 -22.69 9.02 -2.68
CA HIS A 196 -23.92 9.72 -2.30
C HIS A 196 -24.97 8.76 -1.73
N ALA A 197 -25.15 7.58 -2.34
CA ALA A 197 -26.06 6.54 -1.82
C ALA A 197 -25.65 6.03 -0.45
N LEU A 198 -24.35 6.08 -0.12
CA LEU A 198 -23.81 5.76 1.20
C LEU A 198 -23.83 6.95 2.17
N GLY A 199 -24.43 8.08 1.77
CA GLY A 199 -24.61 9.28 2.59
C GLY A 199 -23.40 10.20 2.70
N PHE A 200 -22.39 10.06 1.82
CA PHE A 200 -21.27 10.98 1.76
C PHE A 200 -21.60 12.18 0.86
N ARG A 201 -21.21 13.37 1.30
CA ARG A 201 -20.98 14.50 0.40
C ARG A 201 -19.59 14.39 -0.19
N THR A 202 -19.43 14.70 -1.48
CA THR A 202 -18.13 14.72 -2.15
C THR A 202 -17.62 16.16 -2.29
N ALA A 203 -16.31 16.35 -2.11
CA ALA A 203 -15.63 17.61 -2.35
C ALA A 203 -14.30 17.33 -3.07
N ALA A 204 -14.09 17.92 -4.25
CA ALA A 204 -12.85 17.76 -4.98
C ALA A 204 -11.84 18.84 -4.60
N MET A 205 -10.58 18.42 -4.44
CA MET A 205 -9.44 19.34 -4.30
C MET A 205 -9.07 19.87 -5.70
N ALA A 206 -9.78 20.89 -6.16
CA ALA A 206 -9.61 21.47 -7.47
C ALA A 206 -9.59 23.00 -7.40
N LEU A 207 -8.89 23.63 -8.35
CA LEU A 207 -8.87 25.09 -8.51
C LEU A 207 -9.92 25.48 -9.57
N THR A 208 -11.07 25.92 -9.09
CA THR A 208 -12.17 26.44 -9.94
C THR A 208 -12.67 27.76 -9.39
N ASP A 209 -13.38 28.53 -10.19
CA ASP A 209 -13.93 29.84 -9.78
C ASP A 209 -14.92 29.74 -8.61
N ASN A 210 -15.52 28.57 -8.42
CA ASN A 210 -16.48 28.29 -7.34
C ASN A 210 -15.84 27.50 -6.16
N SER A 211 -14.51 27.46 -6.07
CA SER A 211 -13.82 26.77 -4.99
C SER A 211 -14.08 27.46 -3.65
N VAL A 212 -14.30 26.66 -2.63
CA VAL A 212 -14.33 27.09 -1.22
C VAL A 212 -13.03 26.70 -0.52
N ARG A 213 -12.73 27.35 0.58
CA ARG A 213 -11.55 26.97 1.37
C ARG A 213 -11.78 25.62 2.05
N ILE A 214 -10.71 24.87 2.30
CA ILE A 214 -10.79 23.57 2.99
C ILE A 214 -11.32 23.69 4.43
N ASP A 215 -11.16 24.87 5.03
CA ASP A 215 -11.65 25.20 6.38
C ASP A 215 -13.05 25.84 6.36
N ASP A 216 -13.78 25.73 5.24
CA ASP A 216 -15.15 26.20 5.13
C ASP A 216 -16.06 25.51 6.15
N ALA A 217 -16.86 26.33 6.84
CA ALA A 217 -17.72 25.86 7.94
C ALA A 217 -18.79 24.85 7.46
N GLN A 218 -19.27 24.96 6.22
CA GLN A 218 -20.24 24.01 5.66
C GLN A 218 -19.60 22.65 5.38
N LEU A 219 -18.36 22.63 4.83
CA LEU A 219 -17.62 21.38 4.66
C LEU A 219 -17.28 20.72 6.01
N ALA A 220 -16.86 21.51 6.98
CA ALA A 220 -16.55 21.02 8.32
C ALA A 220 -17.77 20.43 9.04
N ALA A 221 -18.96 20.99 8.80
CA ALA A 221 -20.23 20.55 9.39
C ALA A 221 -20.81 19.29 8.75
N GLU A 222 -20.31 18.88 7.57
CA GLU A 222 -20.83 17.68 6.89
C GLU A 222 -20.58 16.43 7.74
N PRO A 223 -21.64 15.65 8.05
CA PRO A 223 -21.51 14.47 8.89
C PRO A 223 -20.64 13.39 8.23
N ARG A 224 -20.70 13.27 6.90
CA ARG A 224 -19.90 12.32 6.11
C ARG A 224 -19.35 13.01 4.86
N LEU A 225 -18.03 13.16 4.81
CA LEU A 225 -17.34 13.86 3.72
C LEU A 225 -16.30 12.98 3.05
N ALA A 226 -16.38 12.86 1.73
CA ALA A 226 -15.38 12.22 0.88
C ALA A 226 -14.60 13.30 0.11
N ILE A 227 -13.32 13.44 0.39
CA ILE A 227 -12.42 14.40 -0.26
C ILE A 227 -11.73 13.72 -1.42
N VAL A 228 -11.94 14.20 -2.64
CA VAL A 228 -11.34 13.65 -3.86
C VAL A 228 -10.02 14.38 -4.16
N LEU A 229 -8.96 13.60 -4.27
CA LEU A 229 -7.60 14.03 -4.56
C LEU A 229 -7.24 13.57 -5.96
N GLY A 230 -7.15 14.47 -6.91
CA GLY A 230 -6.76 14.23 -8.31
C GLY A 230 -5.25 14.42 -8.55
N THR A 231 -4.82 14.21 -9.79
CA THR A 231 -3.46 14.53 -10.25
C THR A 231 -3.33 16.04 -10.51
N GLU A 232 -2.10 16.56 -10.34
CA GLU A 232 -1.80 17.98 -10.57
C GLU A 232 -2.12 18.45 -11.99
N ASP A 233 -2.06 17.55 -12.98
CA ASP A 233 -2.25 17.84 -14.40
C ASP A 233 -3.70 17.69 -14.91
N ARG A 234 -4.62 17.19 -14.10
CA ARG A 234 -6.00 16.96 -14.46
C ARG A 234 -6.94 17.65 -13.50
N LYS A 235 -7.92 18.42 -14.05
CA LYS A 235 -9.03 18.91 -13.24
C LYS A 235 -9.77 17.68 -12.70
N SER A 236 -9.94 17.59 -11.41
CA SER A 236 -10.82 16.59 -10.80
C SER A 236 -12.22 16.74 -11.37
N VAL A 237 -12.88 15.64 -11.71
CA VAL A 237 -14.13 15.62 -12.50
C VAL A 237 -15.38 15.53 -11.60
N VAL A 238 -15.22 15.78 -10.29
CA VAL A 238 -16.30 15.68 -9.28
C VAL A 238 -16.86 17.05 -8.96
#